data_69d43504ba55a4a2b046d5928e5fcce8
#
_entry.id   69d43504ba55a4a2b046d5928e5fcce8
#
_cell.length_a   1.000
_cell.length_b   1.000
_cell.length_c   1.000
_cell.angle_alpha   90.00
_cell.angle_beta   90.00
_cell.angle_gamma   90.00
#
_symmetry.space_group_name_H-M   'P 1'
#
loop_
_entity.id
_entity.type
_entity.pdbx_description
1 polymer ?
#
loop_
_entity_poly.entity_id
_entity_poly.type
_entity_poly.pdbx_seq_one_letter_code
_entity_poly.pdbx_strand_id
1 'polypeptide(L)'
;MKKISTILIWNLLLILIFCFWSEYSTELQQAYNRTYKNSITTQSTIEKANMKWYITREEMAKMISNYAINILWKTPDTTKDCLFLDSNINPDLVESVTKSCQLWLMWQWITSFKPKNPVTRAEFWTILSRALRWDKNEWWSTYYENHLKALKSEWIMNKIDSPMDKEVRGFVMLMLMRSTNDNTKKQKNSNDDNQISDIIKMLD
;
A
#
# COMPACT_ATOMS: atom_id res chain seq x y z
N MET A 1 -41.07 -26.18 -34.77
CA MET A 1 -40.67 -25.39 -33.59
C MET A 1 -39.35 -25.92 -33.07
N LYS A 2 -38.23 -25.19 -33.20
CA LYS A 2 -36.89 -25.65 -32.79
C LYS A 2 -36.78 -25.55 -31.26
N LYS A 3 -36.54 -26.70 -30.59
CA LYS A 3 -36.17 -26.73 -29.19
C LYS A 3 -34.79 -26.08 -29.05
N ILE A 4 -34.80 -24.78 -28.75
CA ILE A 4 -33.58 -24.09 -28.33
C ILE A 4 -33.14 -24.75 -27.03
N SER A 5 -31.97 -25.39 -27.08
CA SER A 5 -31.47 -26.24 -26.03
C SER A 5 -31.35 -25.45 -24.72
N THR A 6 -32.11 -25.90 -23.72
CA THR A 6 -32.07 -25.38 -22.34
C THR A 6 -30.64 -25.36 -21.78
N ILE A 7 -29.74 -26.21 -22.30
CA ILE A 7 -28.33 -26.30 -21.97
C ILE A 7 -27.58 -25.00 -22.31
N LEU A 8 -27.91 -24.33 -23.41
CA LEU A 8 -27.26 -23.07 -23.81
C LEU A 8 -27.63 -21.92 -22.84
N ILE A 9 -28.88 -21.89 -22.37
CA ILE A 9 -29.34 -20.87 -21.42
C ILE A 9 -28.66 -21.07 -20.04
N TRP A 10 -28.55 -22.32 -19.59
CA TRP A 10 -27.85 -22.63 -18.33
C TRP A 10 -26.36 -22.31 -18.36
N ASN A 11 -25.67 -22.57 -19.46
CA ASN A 11 -24.26 -22.17 -19.61
C ASN A 11 -24.08 -20.65 -19.64
N LEU A 12 -24.99 -19.91 -20.29
CA LEU A 12 -24.92 -18.43 -20.28
C LEU A 12 -25.19 -17.87 -18.88
N LEU A 13 -26.12 -18.44 -18.11
CA LEU A 13 -26.41 -18.04 -16.73
C LEU A 13 -25.22 -18.33 -15.80
N LEU A 14 -24.55 -19.47 -15.94
CA LEU A 14 -23.37 -19.82 -15.18
C LEU A 14 -22.20 -18.86 -15.48
N ILE A 15 -21.99 -18.48 -16.73
CA ILE A 15 -20.96 -17.51 -17.12
C ILE A 15 -21.27 -16.12 -16.53
N LEU A 16 -22.52 -15.71 -16.50
CA LEU A 16 -22.94 -14.42 -15.92
C LEU A 16 -22.78 -14.41 -14.38
N ILE A 17 -22.98 -15.53 -13.70
CA ILE A 17 -22.80 -15.64 -12.24
C ILE A 17 -21.31 -15.59 -11.89
N PHE A 18 -20.42 -16.20 -12.67
CA PHE A 18 -18.97 -16.15 -12.44
C PHE A 18 -18.35 -14.77 -12.74
N CYS A 19 -18.96 -13.95 -13.59
CA CYS A 19 -18.45 -12.61 -13.88
C CYS A 19 -18.75 -11.54 -12.80
N PHE A 20 -19.56 -11.85 -11.77
CA PHE A 20 -20.09 -10.81 -10.88
C PHE A 20 -19.48 -10.77 -9.48
N TRP A 21 -18.53 -11.63 -9.13
CA TRP A 21 -17.96 -11.65 -7.76
C TRP A 21 -16.46 -11.47 -7.76
N SER A 22 -16.01 -10.26 -8.06
CA SER A 22 -14.70 -9.86 -7.61
C SER A 22 -14.80 -9.44 -6.14
N GLU A 23 -14.07 -10.11 -5.27
CA GLU A 23 -13.96 -9.80 -3.84
C GLU A 23 -13.37 -8.41 -3.58
N TYR A 24 -12.73 -7.83 -4.58
CA TYR A 24 -12.02 -6.55 -4.49
C TYR A 24 -12.63 -5.52 -5.44
N SER A 25 -12.71 -4.26 -4.98
CA SER A 25 -13.14 -3.15 -5.82
C SER A 25 -12.24 -2.99 -7.05
N THR A 26 -12.77 -2.40 -8.11
CA THR A 26 -12.00 -2.11 -9.33
C THR A 26 -10.74 -1.30 -9.03
N GLU A 27 -10.82 -0.33 -8.11
CA GLU A 27 -9.67 0.49 -7.74
C GLU A 27 -8.59 -0.31 -7.01
N LEU A 28 -8.97 -1.24 -6.11
CA LEU A 28 -8.01 -2.13 -5.45
C LEU A 28 -7.33 -3.10 -6.42
N GLN A 29 -8.06 -3.60 -7.42
CA GLN A 29 -7.47 -4.42 -8.48
C GLN A 29 -6.49 -3.62 -9.33
N GLN A 30 -6.82 -2.39 -9.69
CA GLN A 30 -5.91 -1.49 -10.39
C GLN A 30 -4.67 -1.19 -9.55
N ALA A 31 -4.82 -0.96 -8.25
CA ALA A 31 -3.73 -0.74 -7.32
C ALA A 31 -2.80 -1.96 -7.24
N TYR A 32 -3.36 -3.17 -7.09
CA TYR A 32 -2.59 -4.40 -7.14
C TYR A 32 -1.84 -4.55 -8.46
N ASN A 33 -2.53 -4.44 -9.61
CA ASN A 33 -1.93 -4.60 -10.94
C ASN A 33 -0.77 -3.62 -11.15
N ARG A 34 -0.94 -2.36 -10.72
CA ARG A 34 0.11 -1.34 -10.83
C ARG A 34 1.31 -1.65 -9.94
N THR A 35 1.08 -2.06 -8.71
CA THR A 35 2.16 -2.41 -7.77
C THR A 35 2.90 -3.68 -8.21
N TYR A 36 2.19 -4.66 -8.76
CA TYR A 36 2.80 -5.87 -9.34
C TYR A 36 3.63 -5.54 -10.59
N LYS A 37 3.08 -4.80 -11.55
CA LYS A 37 3.78 -4.39 -12.78
C LYS A 37 5.09 -3.63 -12.49
N ASN A 38 5.13 -2.86 -11.42
CA ASN A 38 6.31 -2.08 -11.03
C ASN A 38 7.17 -2.79 -9.96
N SER A 39 6.99 -4.08 -9.75
CA SER A 39 7.75 -4.90 -8.79
C SER A 39 7.73 -4.37 -7.35
N ILE A 40 6.69 -3.60 -6.98
CA ILE A 40 6.47 -3.15 -5.61
C ILE A 40 5.99 -4.32 -4.75
N THR A 41 5.10 -5.16 -5.29
CA THR A 41 4.78 -6.48 -4.75
C THR A 41 5.26 -7.58 -5.68
N THR A 42 5.66 -8.72 -5.10
CA THR A 42 6.06 -9.93 -5.84
C THR A 42 4.99 -11.01 -5.85
N GLN A 43 3.85 -10.76 -5.21
CA GLN A 43 2.74 -11.71 -5.16
C GLN A 43 2.07 -11.78 -6.53
N SER A 44 1.97 -12.99 -7.09
CA SER A 44 1.54 -13.22 -8.47
C SER A 44 0.04 -13.03 -8.72
N THR A 45 -0.78 -13.04 -7.66
CA THR A 45 -2.21 -12.77 -7.74
C THR A 45 -2.67 -11.89 -6.59
N ILE A 46 -3.80 -11.21 -6.75
CA ILE A 46 -4.36 -10.32 -5.73
C ILE A 46 -4.74 -11.06 -4.45
N GLU A 47 -5.18 -12.32 -4.57
CA GLU A 47 -5.51 -13.18 -3.43
C GLU A 47 -4.27 -13.51 -2.62
N LYS A 48 -3.15 -13.84 -3.29
CA LYS A 48 -1.85 -14.09 -2.64
C LYS A 48 -1.25 -12.84 -2.04
N ALA A 49 -1.63 -11.66 -2.53
CA ALA A 49 -1.18 -10.39 -1.98
C ALA A 49 -1.75 -10.11 -0.59
N ASN A 50 -2.74 -10.87 -0.13
CA ASN A 50 -3.34 -10.73 1.21
C ASN A 50 -3.75 -9.27 1.50
N MET A 51 -4.54 -8.70 0.61
CA MET A 51 -4.90 -7.27 0.60
C MET A 51 -5.56 -6.78 1.90
N LYS A 52 -6.24 -7.68 2.62
CA LYS A 52 -6.96 -7.39 3.86
C LYS A 52 -6.08 -7.53 5.11
N TRP A 53 -4.84 -8.00 5.00
CA TRP A 53 -3.97 -8.23 6.15
C TRP A 53 -3.18 -6.99 6.52
N TYR A 54 -2.89 -6.85 7.82
CA TYR A 54 -1.99 -5.82 8.31
C TYR A 54 -0.59 -6.03 7.71
N ILE A 55 0.05 -4.93 7.36
CA ILE A 55 1.40 -4.96 6.81
C ILE A 55 2.43 -4.86 7.94
N THR A 56 3.45 -5.70 7.90
CA THR A 56 4.58 -5.61 8.83
C THR A 56 5.61 -4.57 8.38
N ARG A 57 6.49 -4.16 9.29
CA ARG A 57 7.53 -3.16 9.00
C ARG A 57 8.50 -3.63 7.91
N GLU A 58 8.91 -4.91 7.92
CA GLU A 58 9.78 -5.45 6.88
C GLU A 58 9.11 -5.55 5.50
N GLU A 59 7.82 -5.89 5.46
CA GLU A 59 7.04 -5.88 4.22
C GLU A 59 6.82 -4.46 3.70
N MET A 60 6.58 -3.51 4.60
CA MET A 60 6.50 -2.09 4.26
C MET A 60 7.82 -1.58 3.69
N ALA A 61 8.95 -1.96 4.29
CA ALA A 61 10.27 -1.59 3.79
C ALA A 61 10.46 -2.04 2.35
N LYS A 62 10.02 -3.26 1.99
CA LYS A 62 10.06 -3.76 0.61
C LYS A 62 9.18 -2.92 -0.32
N MET A 63 7.95 -2.68 0.06
CA MET A 63 7.02 -1.96 -0.81
C MET A 63 7.44 -0.52 -1.03
N ILE A 64 7.86 0.19 0.02
CA ILE A 64 8.22 1.61 -0.10
C ILE A 64 9.59 1.83 -0.76
N SER A 65 10.57 0.95 -0.53
CA SER A 65 11.87 1.03 -1.21
C SER A 65 11.73 0.77 -2.71
N ASN A 66 10.97 -0.27 -3.10
CA ASN A 66 10.70 -0.55 -4.50
C ASN A 66 9.89 0.57 -5.17
N TYR A 67 8.92 1.14 -4.47
CA TYR A 67 8.18 2.31 -4.95
C TYR A 67 9.11 3.51 -5.18
N ALA A 68 9.96 3.83 -4.22
CA ALA A 68 10.89 4.95 -4.33
C ALA A 68 11.90 4.77 -5.47
N ILE A 69 12.40 3.55 -5.68
CA ILE A 69 13.36 3.24 -6.74
C ILE A 69 12.69 3.17 -8.11
N ASN A 70 11.61 2.37 -8.24
CA ASN A 70 11.05 2.00 -9.54
C ASN A 70 10.09 3.06 -10.10
N ILE A 71 9.51 3.90 -9.22
CA ILE A 71 8.52 4.91 -9.62
C ILE A 71 9.04 6.33 -9.44
N LEU A 72 9.71 6.60 -8.30
CA LEU A 72 10.21 7.95 -8.01
C LEU A 72 11.67 8.16 -8.44
N TRP A 73 12.32 7.12 -8.99
CA TRP A 73 13.70 7.15 -9.51
C TRP A 73 14.74 7.58 -8.48
N LYS A 74 14.47 7.28 -7.19
CA LYS A 74 15.40 7.58 -6.10
C LYS A 74 16.53 6.56 -6.04
N THR A 75 17.71 7.04 -5.75
CA THR A 75 18.91 6.20 -5.57
C THR A 75 19.22 6.04 -4.09
N PRO A 76 19.40 4.79 -3.58
CA PRO A 76 19.82 4.55 -2.22
C PRO A 76 21.21 5.13 -1.97
N ASP A 77 21.42 5.77 -0.82
CA ASP A 77 22.74 6.22 -0.35
C ASP A 77 23.49 5.02 0.26
N THR A 78 24.31 4.38 -0.54
CA THR A 78 25.09 3.19 -0.13
C THR A 78 26.24 3.52 0.83
N THR A 79 26.55 4.80 1.05
CA THR A 79 27.55 5.22 2.04
C THR A 79 26.98 5.19 3.45
N LYS A 80 25.67 5.15 3.58
CA LYS A 80 24.99 5.13 4.85
C LYS A 80 25.01 3.74 5.49
N ASP A 81 25.50 3.69 6.70
CA ASP A 81 25.43 2.49 7.54
C ASP A 81 24.00 2.30 8.08
N CYS A 82 23.38 1.20 7.72
CA CYS A 82 22.00 0.86 8.04
C CYS A 82 21.93 -0.47 8.81
N LEU A 83 22.74 -0.59 9.85
CA LEU A 83 22.74 -1.77 10.71
C LEU A 83 21.64 -1.67 11.77
N PHE A 84 20.84 -2.72 11.87
CA PHE A 84 19.85 -2.90 12.92
C PHE A 84 20.25 -4.06 13.82
N LEU A 85 19.98 -3.94 15.13
CA LEU A 85 20.29 -4.99 16.10
C LEU A 85 19.31 -6.17 16.03
N ASP A 86 18.22 -6.04 15.27
CA ASP A 86 17.22 -7.10 15.12
C ASP A 86 17.75 -8.25 14.27
N SER A 87 17.79 -9.42 14.84
CA SER A 87 18.22 -10.66 14.16
C SER A 87 17.08 -11.41 13.46
N ASN A 88 15.83 -10.98 13.63
CA ASN A 88 14.63 -11.69 13.17
C ASN A 88 14.02 -11.11 11.87
N ILE A 89 14.77 -10.32 11.12
CA ILE A 89 14.38 -9.88 9.77
C ILE A 89 14.33 -11.12 8.86
N ASN A 90 13.27 -11.22 8.05
CA ASN A 90 13.21 -12.26 7.04
C ASN A 90 14.40 -12.11 6.06
N PRO A 91 15.21 -13.16 5.83
CA PRO A 91 16.38 -13.09 4.94
C PRO A 91 16.07 -12.50 3.55
N ASP A 92 14.91 -12.81 2.98
CA ASP A 92 14.46 -12.29 1.68
C ASP A 92 14.13 -10.78 1.70
N LEU A 93 14.03 -10.17 2.88
CA LEU A 93 13.66 -8.77 3.07
C LEU A 93 14.79 -7.89 3.61
N VAL A 94 15.93 -8.49 4.00
CA VAL A 94 17.09 -7.76 4.55
C VAL A 94 17.53 -6.63 3.61
N GLU A 95 17.71 -6.93 2.33
CA GLU A 95 18.10 -5.94 1.33
C GLU A 95 17.09 -4.78 1.24
N SER A 96 15.80 -5.10 1.28
CA SER A 96 14.73 -4.08 1.24
C SER A 96 14.71 -3.20 2.48
N VAL A 97 14.94 -3.77 3.64
CA VAL A 97 15.07 -3.04 4.91
C VAL A 97 16.27 -2.09 4.85
N THR A 98 17.43 -2.58 4.38
CA THR A 98 18.63 -1.76 4.17
C THR A 98 18.36 -0.62 3.20
N LYS A 99 17.77 -0.90 2.02
CA LYS A 99 17.42 0.12 1.03
C LYS A 99 16.45 1.18 1.57
N SER A 100 15.45 0.76 2.37
CA SER A 100 14.52 1.72 2.96
C SER A 100 15.18 2.71 3.92
N CYS A 101 16.21 2.28 4.62
CA CYS A 101 17.06 3.13 5.45
C CYS A 101 17.96 4.03 4.60
N GLN A 102 18.67 3.48 3.60
CA GLN A 102 19.52 4.22 2.67
C GLN A 102 18.76 5.27 1.86
N LEU A 103 17.49 5.06 1.63
CA LEU A 103 16.57 6.03 1.01
C LEU A 103 16.01 7.05 1.99
N TRP A 104 16.37 7.00 3.27
CA TRP A 104 15.89 7.89 4.32
C TRP A 104 14.38 7.81 4.57
N LEU A 105 13.74 6.68 4.26
CA LEU A 105 12.31 6.46 4.37
C LEU A 105 11.90 5.83 5.70
N MET A 106 12.58 4.74 6.05
CA MET A 106 12.36 4.01 7.31
C MET A 106 13.66 4.01 8.09
N TRP A 107 13.96 4.72 8.91
CA TRP A 107 14.38 5.44 10.03
C TRP A 107 15.80 5.41 10.53
N GLN A 108 16.26 6.50 10.95
CA GLN A 108 17.65 6.84 11.14
C GLN A 108 18.17 6.81 12.59
N TRP A 109 17.28 6.76 13.59
CA TRP A 109 17.65 6.91 14.99
C TRP A 109 17.21 5.73 15.88
N ILE A 110 16.72 4.62 15.29
CA ILE A 110 16.37 3.43 16.02
C ILE A 110 17.44 2.36 15.91
N THR A 111 17.78 1.78 17.02
CA THR A 111 18.68 0.60 17.07
C THR A 111 17.93 -0.70 16.76
N SER A 112 16.62 -0.72 16.94
CA SER A 112 15.75 -1.88 16.71
C SER A 112 14.69 -1.54 15.66
N PHE A 113 14.67 -2.29 14.57
CA PHE A 113 13.73 -2.11 13.46
C PHE A 113 12.35 -2.68 13.74
N LYS A 114 12.25 -3.72 14.56
CA LYS A 114 11.02 -4.45 14.91
C LYS A 114 10.30 -4.99 13.66
N PRO A 115 10.94 -5.86 12.86
CA PRO A 115 10.50 -6.21 11.51
C PRO A 115 9.10 -6.83 11.44
N LYS A 116 8.70 -7.60 12.46
CA LYS A 116 7.41 -8.30 12.50
C LYS A 116 6.26 -7.46 13.05
N ASN A 117 6.54 -6.27 13.59
CA ASN A 117 5.47 -5.42 14.10
C ASN A 117 4.63 -4.88 12.95
N PRO A 118 3.29 -4.83 13.10
CA PRO A 118 2.43 -4.15 12.15
C PRO A 118 2.73 -2.65 12.14
N VAL A 119 2.66 -2.04 10.96
CA VAL A 119 2.83 -0.60 10.77
C VAL A 119 1.52 0.10 11.09
N THR A 120 1.59 1.25 11.78
CA THR A 120 0.42 2.11 11.95
C THR A 120 0.17 2.97 10.72
N ARG A 121 -1.03 3.49 10.57
CA ARG A 121 -1.38 4.45 9.52
C ARG A 121 -0.46 5.66 9.55
N ALA A 122 -0.25 6.26 10.73
CA ALA A 122 0.63 7.40 10.92
C ALA A 122 2.06 7.12 10.44
N GLU A 123 2.61 5.94 10.74
CA GLU A 123 3.93 5.54 10.27
C GLU A 123 3.97 5.45 8.74
N PHE A 124 3.02 4.75 8.12
CA PHE A 124 2.98 4.63 6.67
C PHE A 124 2.82 5.99 5.98
N TRP A 125 1.92 6.83 6.46
CA TRP A 125 1.67 8.15 5.89
C TRP A 125 2.90 9.06 5.96
N THR A 126 3.61 9.01 7.08
CA THR A 126 4.90 9.69 7.24
C THR A 126 5.92 9.19 6.21
N ILE A 127 6.06 7.87 6.09
CA ILE A 127 6.98 7.24 5.15
C ILE A 127 6.64 7.61 3.70
N LEU A 128 5.38 7.53 3.30
CA LEU A 128 4.94 7.90 1.95
C LEU A 128 5.17 9.39 1.67
N SER A 129 4.84 10.26 2.61
CA SER A 129 5.08 11.69 2.46
C SER A 129 6.58 12.01 2.33
N ARG A 130 7.46 11.36 3.09
CA ARG A 130 8.92 11.44 2.94
C ARG A 130 9.37 10.97 1.56
N ALA A 131 8.82 9.87 1.08
CA ALA A 131 9.13 9.39 -0.26
C ALA A 131 8.81 10.43 -1.34
N LEU A 132 7.71 11.15 -1.21
CA LEU A 132 7.24 12.13 -2.20
C LEU A 132 7.90 13.51 -2.04
N ARG A 133 8.17 13.96 -0.81
CA ARG A 133 8.50 15.37 -0.51
C ARG A 133 9.72 15.57 0.36
N TRP A 134 10.43 14.47 0.69
CA TRP A 134 11.56 14.50 1.59
C TRP A 134 11.15 15.03 2.98
N ASP A 135 11.90 15.95 3.57
CA ASP A 135 11.74 16.52 4.93
C ASP A 135 10.76 17.68 5.04
N LYS A 136 10.10 18.10 3.95
CA LYS A 136 9.24 19.31 3.91
C LYS A 136 8.14 19.37 4.95
N ASN A 137 7.73 18.22 5.48
CA ASN A 137 6.62 18.11 6.43
C ASN A 137 7.07 17.64 7.82
N GLU A 138 8.38 17.62 8.08
CA GLU A 138 8.94 17.19 9.36
C GLU A 138 9.01 18.34 10.35
N TRP A 139 7.91 18.65 11.05
CA TRP A 139 7.96 19.67 12.12
C TRP A 139 6.92 19.43 13.22
N TRP A 140 7.40 19.38 14.50
CA TRP A 140 6.76 19.65 15.80
C TRP A 140 5.58 18.76 16.27
N SER A 141 5.37 18.67 17.53
CA SER A 141 4.41 18.06 18.44
C SER A 141 3.87 16.65 18.10
N THR A 142 3.37 16.41 16.88
CA THR A 142 3.01 15.10 16.36
C THR A 142 3.67 14.88 15.01
N TYR A 143 4.60 13.92 14.94
CA TYR A 143 5.45 13.66 13.78
C TYR A 143 4.69 13.39 12.47
N TYR A 144 3.42 13.03 12.54
CA TYR A 144 2.62 12.62 11.38
C TYR A 144 1.63 13.68 10.86
N GLU A 145 1.24 14.69 11.67
CA GLU A 145 0.13 15.59 11.31
C GLU A 145 0.34 16.35 10.01
N ASN A 146 1.52 16.92 9.81
CA ASN A 146 1.83 17.68 8.60
C ASN A 146 1.91 16.76 7.37
N HIS A 147 2.44 15.55 7.55
CA HIS A 147 2.46 14.54 6.50
C HIS A 147 1.04 14.15 6.08
N LEU A 148 0.15 13.97 7.05
CA LEU A 148 -1.25 13.70 6.81
C LEU A 148 -1.94 14.80 6.03
N LYS A 149 -1.82 16.04 6.51
CA LYS A 149 -2.43 17.21 5.85
C LYS A 149 -1.97 17.33 4.40
N ALA A 150 -0.69 17.09 4.13
CA ALA A 150 -0.13 17.13 2.80
C ALA A 150 -0.71 16.02 1.89
N LEU A 151 -0.79 14.77 2.37
CA LEU A 151 -1.36 13.65 1.60
C LEU A 151 -2.85 13.84 1.34
N LYS A 152 -3.59 14.41 2.30
CA LYS A 152 -5.01 14.71 2.14
C LYS A 152 -5.24 15.83 1.12
N SER A 153 -4.47 16.91 1.17
CA SER A 153 -4.60 18.04 0.23
C SER A 153 -4.33 17.64 -1.22
N GLU A 154 -3.57 16.59 -1.44
CA GLU A 154 -3.26 16.04 -2.77
C GLU A 154 -4.18 14.88 -3.18
N TRP A 155 -5.23 14.61 -2.41
CA TRP A 155 -6.21 13.54 -2.69
C TRP A 155 -5.60 12.12 -2.75
N ILE A 156 -4.41 11.93 -2.20
CA ILE A 156 -3.80 10.60 -2.05
C ILE A 156 -4.58 9.81 -1.00
N MET A 157 -5.10 10.52 0.01
CA MET A 157 -5.95 9.97 1.05
C MET A 157 -7.18 10.85 1.25
N ASN A 158 -8.30 10.22 1.57
CA ASN A 158 -9.56 10.92 1.85
C ASN A 158 -9.82 11.03 3.35
N LYS A 159 -9.51 9.98 4.12
CA LYS A 159 -9.67 9.92 5.58
C LYS A 159 -8.31 9.98 6.28
N ILE A 160 -8.24 10.77 7.33
CA ILE A 160 -7.03 10.96 8.16
C ILE A 160 -7.30 10.70 9.64
N ASP A 161 -8.41 10.07 9.94
CA ASP A 161 -8.80 9.62 11.27
C ASP A 161 -8.05 8.35 11.68
N SER A 162 -8.05 8.07 12.98
CA SER A 162 -7.43 6.86 13.55
C SER A 162 -5.96 6.64 13.12
N PRO A 163 -5.06 7.59 13.34
CA PRO A 163 -3.67 7.49 12.89
C PRO A 163 -2.89 6.34 13.54
N MET A 164 -3.34 5.87 14.70
CA MET A 164 -2.68 4.78 15.44
C MET A 164 -3.19 3.39 15.07
N ASP A 165 -4.24 3.28 14.25
CA ASP A 165 -4.70 2.00 13.74
C ASP A 165 -3.64 1.36 12.86
N LYS A 166 -3.65 0.02 12.83
CA LYS A 166 -2.75 -0.76 11.97
C LYS A 166 -3.10 -0.55 10.50
N GLU A 167 -2.08 -0.40 9.67
CA GLU A 167 -2.29 -0.20 8.24
C GLU A 167 -2.49 -1.52 7.51
N VAL A 168 -3.38 -1.51 6.52
CA VAL A 168 -3.76 -2.67 5.72
C VAL A 168 -3.03 -2.64 4.38
N ARG A 169 -2.53 -3.80 3.94
CA ARG A 169 -1.71 -3.90 2.72
C ARG A 169 -2.40 -3.35 1.47
N GLY A 170 -3.70 -3.60 1.31
CA GLY A 170 -4.48 -3.06 0.21
C GLY A 170 -4.51 -1.54 0.17
N PHE A 171 -4.56 -0.88 1.33
CA PHE A 171 -4.51 0.58 1.39
C PHE A 171 -3.14 1.14 1.04
N VAL A 172 -2.08 0.46 1.48
CA VAL A 172 -0.73 0.82 1.05
C VAL A 172 -0.65 0.84 -0.47
N MET A 173 -1.08 -0.25 -1.14
CA MET A 173 -1.07 -0.33 -2.61
C MET A 173 -1.92 0.77 -3.26
N LEU A 174 -3.09 1.04 -2.71
CA LEU A 174 -4.00 2.07 -3.20
C LEU A 174 -3.36 3.47 -3.13
N MET A 175 -2.78 3.82 -1.99
CA MET A 175 -2.15 5.12 -1.81
C MET A 175 -0.88 5.27 -2.66
N LEU A 176 -0.08 4.20 -2.82
CA LEU A 176 1.05 4.19 -3.74
C LEU A 176 0.61 4.40 -5.19
N MET A 177 -0.51 3.81 -5.62
CA MET A 177 -1.07 4.05 -6.94
C MET A 177 -1.56 5.49 -7.09
N ARG A 178 -2.34 5.98 -6.14
CA ARG A 178 -2.89 7.34 -6.18
C ARG A 178 -1.80 8.41 -6.23
N SER A 179 -0.71 8.21 -5.49
CA SER A 179 0.41 9.16 -5.46
C SER A 179 1.19 9.27 -6.78
N THR A 180 0.98 8.36 -7.72
CA THR A 180 1.64 8.37 -9.04
C THR A 180 0.74 8.82 -10.17
N ASN A 181 -0.55 9.02 -9.92
CA ASN A 181 -1.48 9.46 -10.96
C ASN A 181 -1.59 10.98 -10.93
N ASP A 182 -1.03 11.67 -11.92
CA ASP A 182 -1.24 13.10 -12.16
C ASP A 182 -2.71 13.47 -12.34
N ASN A 183 -3.57 12.47 -12.59
CA ASN A 183 -5.01 12.60 -12.77
C ASN A 183 -5.84 12.46 -11.48
N THR A 184 -5.24 12.24 -10.30
CA THR A 184 -5.98 12.09 -9.04
C THR A 184 -6.75 13.36 -8.64
N LYS A 185 -6.44 14.50 -9.23
CA LYS A 185 -7.20 15.74 -9.07
C LYS A 185 -8.65 15.67 -9.59
N LYS A 186 -9.06 14.60 -10.29
CA LYS A 186 -10.36 14.51 -10.98
C LYS A 186 -11.29 13.37 -10.56
N GLN A 187 -10.87 12.40 -9.77
CA GLN A 187 -11.76 11.30 -9.36
C GLN A 187 -12.17 11.40 -7.89
N LYS A 188 -13.22 12.18 -7.68
CA LYS A 188 -14.04 12.20 -6.47
C LYS A 188 -14.99 11.01 -6.51
N ASN A 189 -14.52 9.81 -6.19
CA ASN A 189 -15.41 8.65 -6.01
C ASN A 189 -15.58 8.37 -4.52
N SER A 190 -16.63 8.98 -3.95
CA SER A 190 -17.05 8.77 -2.55
C SER A 190 -17.51 7.34 -2.25
N ASN A 191 -17.74 6.52 -3.25
CA ASN A 191 -18.23 5.15 -3.09
C ASN A 191 -17.15 4.14 -2.72
N ASP A 192 -15.90 4.35 -3.17
CA ASP A 192 -14.81 3.40 -2.89
C ASP A 192 -14.31 3.49 -1.45
N ASP A 193 -14.38 4.69 -0.84
CA ASP A 193 -14.01 4.87 0.56
C ASP A 193 -14.95 4.14 1.53
N ASN A 194 -16.22 3.94 1.14
CA ASN A 194 -17.15 3.17 1.94
C ASN A 194 -16.84 1.67 1.91
N GLN A 195 -16.46 1.11 0.76
CA GLN A 195 -16.02 -0.28 0.64
C GLN A 195 -14.75 -0.55 1.45
N ILE A 196 -13.85 0.42 1.48
CA ILE A 196 -12.63 0.36 2.28
C ILE A 196 -12.95 0.36 3.78
N SER A 197 -13.90 1.18 4.23
CA SER A 197 -14.40 1.17 5.60
C SER A 197 -14.98 -0.19 6.01
N ASP A 198 -15.65 -0.86 5.07
CA ASP A 198 -16.25 -2.17 5.31
C ASP A 198 -15.19 -3.29 5.41
N ILE A 199 -14.08 -3.18 4.69
CA ILE A 199 -12.93 -4.10 4.85
C ILE A 199 -12.32 -3.96 6.24
N ILE A 200 -12.21 -2.75 6.77
CA ILE A 200 -11.68 -2.52 8.14
C ILE A 200 -12.61 -3.14 9.17
N LYS A 201 -13.93 -2.95 9.05
CA LYS A 201 -14.93 -3.53 9.97
C LYS A 201 -14.97 -5.06 9.98
N MET A 202 -14.48 -5.71 8.92
CA MET A 202 -14.38 -7.17 8.85
C MET A 202 -13.11 -7.71 9.52
N LEU A 203 -12.18 -6.82 9.92
CA LEU A 203 -10.91 -7.18 10.56
C LEU A 203 -10.94 -6.96 12.09
N ASP A 204 -11.95 -6.26 12.62
CA ASP A 204 -12.24 -6.10 14.04
C ASP A 204 -13.18 -7.22 14.53
#